data_4dc1b332b9fe413f277132aaeb8ea1ee
#
_entry.id   4dc1b332b9fe413f277132aaeb8ea1ee
#
_cell.length_a   1.000
_cell.length_b   1.000
_cell.length_c   1.000
_cell.angle_alpha   90.00
_cell.angle_beta   90.00
_cell.angle_gamma   90.00
#
_symmetry.space_group_name_H-M   'P 1'
#
loop_
_entity.id
_entity.type
_entity.pdbx_description
1 polymer ?
#
loop_
_entity_poly.entity_id
_entity_poly.type
_entity_poly.pdbx_seq_one_letter_code
_entity_poly.pdbx_strand_id
1 'polypeptide(L)'
;MALLPVFAGVLIALYKKIVGITRKLLTHTEIVIVLFAFSVWIAAGIAFSIVEGINLPDALYWALVTIATVGYGDITPQTPLGKIVACITIVAGIAAFTSLVSVTAERLMEAAQRRREGLIVYKGEGHVVIIGWNPATESAYNELRSLNVAKHIVLVHERGPVIHDEMTTTVRGDPTRTETLLRASVDKASMAIVALDDDAKTALTVLAVKALNPRARIVAEALYPEHVDLIHKAGADIVLATRSLGGRLLAAALLEPGAAMFVEDAASAAYGKAKFKEIPGKRFAGKPFGEAMRLLREKGCTPIAVRRGTALIPNPPDSLIILESDAIVVVTPREEETC
;
A
#
# COMPACT_ATOMS: atom_id res chain seq x y z
N MET A 1 0.32 39.93 -32.42
CA MET A 1 0.51 38.71 -33.24
C MET A 1 1.43 37.61 -32.62
N ALA A 2 1.95 37.76 -31.41
CA ALA A 2 2.91 36.80 -30.83
C ALA A 2 2.29 35.72 -29.90
N LEU A 3 0.97 35.73 -29.63
CA LEU A 3 0.31 34.77 -28.71
C LEU A 3 -0.19 33.48 -29.37
N LEU A 4 -0.39 33.50 -30.71
CA LEU A 4 -0.89 32.34 -31.47
C LEU A 4 0.04 31.12 -31.45
N PRO A 5 1.37 31.23 -31.63
CA PRO A 5 2.25 30.06 -31.60
C PRO A 5 2.42 29.44 -30.21
N VAL A 6 2.33 30.23 -29.13
CA VAL A 6 2.41 29.73 -27.76
C VAL A 6 1.15 28.92 -27.41
N PHE A 7 -0.05 29.40 -27.80
CA PHE A 7 -1.30 28.67 -27.63
C PHE A 7 -1.32 27.34 -28.43
N ALA A 8 -0.82 27.36 -29.66
CA ALA A 8 -0.72 26.14 -30.47
C ALA A 8 0.25 25.12 -29.86
N GLY A 9 1.39 25.56 -29.33
CA GLY A 9 2.35 24.69 -28.63
C GLY A 9 1.80 24.04 -27.36
N VAL A 10 1.05 24.80 -26.58
CA VAL A 10 0.38 24.30 -25.37
C VAL A 10 -0.73 23.29 -25.72
N LEU A 11 -1.54 23.61 -26.75
CA LEU A 11 -2.58 22.70 -27.26
C LEU A 11 -2.00 21.38 -27.79
N ILE A 12 -0.91 21.42 -28.53
CA ILE A 12 -0.22 20.23 -29.05
C ILE A 12 0.41 19.41 -27.91
N ALA A 13 0.99 20.07 -26.91
CA ALA A 13 1.54 19.38 -25.73
C ALA A 13 0.43 18.74 -24.88
N LEU A 14 -0.70 19.44 -24.66
CA LEU A 14 -1.89 18.91 -24.01
C LEU A 14 -2.49 17.73 -24.79
N TYR A 15 -2.61 17.86 -26.11
CA TYR A 15 -3.08 16.79 -27.01
C TYR A 15 -2.20 15.55 -26.93
N LYS A 16 -0.86 15.69 -27.03
CA LYS A 16 0.08 14.56 -26.88
C LYS A 16 -0.01 13.91 -25.50
N LYS A 17 -0.18 14.70 -24.45
CA LYS A 17 -0.33 14.20 -23.07
C LYS A 17 -1.67 13.49 -22.88
N ILE A 18 -2.77 14.04 -23.42
CA ILE A 18 -4.11 13.44 -23.39
C ILE A 18 -4.11 12.15 -24.22
N VAL A 19 -3.60 12.15 -25.44
CA VAL A 19 -3.53 10.96 -26.32
C VAL A 19 -2.61 9.89 -25.75
N GLY A 20 -1.51 10.24 -25.07
CA GLY A 20 -0.65 9.29 -24.38
C GLY A 20 -1.33 8.63 -23.17
N ILE A 21 -2.16 9.36 -22.46
CA ILE A 21 -2.95 8.86 -21.31
C ILE A 21 -4.14 8.02 -21.79
N THR A 22 -4.86 8.47 -22.82
CA THR A 22 -6.03 7.78 -23.36
C THR A 22 -5.68 6.45 -24.02
N ARG A 23 -4.55 6.37 -24.73
CA ARG A 23 -4.10 5.13 -25.38
C ARG A 23 -3.74 4.00 -24.42
N LYS A 24 -3.47 4.31 -23.16
CA LYS A 24 -3.13 3.36 -22.09
C LYS A 24 -4.32 2.97 -21.21
N LEU A 25 -5.42 3.73 -21.27
CA LEU A 25 -6.55 3.65 -20.33
C LEU A 25 -7.89 3.29 -20.99
N LEU A 26 -8.06 3.51 -22.30
CA LEU A 26 -9.33 3.29 -22.98
C LEU A 26 -9.32 1.97 -23.77
N THR A 27 -10.39 1.21 -23.61
CA THR A 27 -10.66 0.06 -24.48
C THR A 27 -11.07 0.52 -25.88
N HIS A 28 -11.02 -0.38 -26.86
CA HIS A 28 -11.40 -0.06 -28.23
C HIS A 28 -12.82 0.53 -28.33
N THR A 29 -13.76 0.06 -27.50
CA THR A 29 -15.14 0.53 -27.46
C THR A 29 -15.26 1.97 -26.96
N GLU A 30 -14.48 2.36 -25.95
CA GLU A 30 -14.51 3.71 -25.39
C GLU A 30 -13.97 4.75 -26.36
N ILE A 31 -12.89 4.41 -27.06
CA ILE A 31 -12.35 5.27 -28.13
C ILE A 31 -13.41 5.51 -29.20
N VAL A 32 -14.14 4.48 -29.59
CA VAL A 32 -15.22 4.60 -30.59
C VAL A 32 -16.33 5.53 -30.08
N ILE A 33 -16.76 5.42 -28.82
CA ILE A 33 -17.80 6.29 -28.24
C ILE A 33 -17.34 7.76 -28.21
N VAL A 34 -16.10 8.02 -27.79
CA VAL A 34 -15.57 9.40 -27.78
C VAL A 34 -15.49 9.96 -29.21
N LEU A 35 -14.99 9.18 -30.15
CA LEU A 35 -14.93 9.59 -31.58
C LEU A 35 -16.32 9.81 -32.15
N PHE A 36 -17.29 8.97 -31.81
CA PHE A 36 -18.68 9.12 -32.21
C PHE A 36 -19.28 10.43 -31.67
N ALA A 37 -19.15 10.70 -30.39
CA ALA A 37 -19.65 11.92 -29.77
C ALA A 37 -19.00 13.18 -30.42
N PHE A 38 -17.71 13.14 -30.67
CA PHE A 38 -17.01 14.22 -31.34
C PHE A 38 -17.46 14.40 -32.79
N SER A 39 -17.70 13.32 -33.53
CA SER A 39 -18.19 13.36 -34.90
C SER A 39 -19.61 13.95 -35.00
N VAL A 40 -20.48 13.60 -34.05
CA VAL A 40 -21.84 14.16 -33.96
C VAL A 40 -21.79 15.66 -33.71
N TRP A 41 -20.93 16.13 -32.80
CA TRP A 41 -20.75 17.56 -32.53
C TRP A 41 -20.29 18.34 -33.75
N ILE A 42 -19.23 17.86 -34.44
CA ILE A 42 -18.68 18.52 -35.64
C ILE A 42 -19.69 18.51 -36.79
N ALA A 43 -20.34 17.36 -37.04
CA ALA A 43 -21.32 17.22 -38.11
C ALA A 43 -22.54 18.15 -37.89
N ALA A 44 -23.01 18.26 -36.65
CA ALA A 44 -24.12 19.15 -36.27
C ALA A 44 -23.73 20.62 -36.51
N GLY A 45 -22.52 21.02 -36.05
CA GLY A 45 -22.05 22.41 -36.27
C GLY A 45 -21.88 22.75 -37.76
N ILE A 46 -21.32 21.87 -38.57
CA ILE A 46 -21.18 22.07 -40.01
C ILE A 46 -22.56 22.17 -40.68
N ALA A 47 -23.46 21.22 -40.39
CA ALA A 47 -24.80 21.22 -40.97
C ALA A 47 -25.58 22.52 -40.63
N PHE A 48 -25.51 22.97 -39.37
CA PHE A 48 -26.15 24.16 -38.90
C PHE A 48 -25.58 25.43 -39.55
N SER A 49 -24.22 25.52 -39.65
CA SER A 49 -23.52 26.61 -40.34
C SER A 49 -23.98 26.78 -41.80
N ILE A 50 -24.10 25.64 -42.52
CA ILE A 50 -24.50 25.66 -43.95
C ILE A 50 -25.98 26.07 -44.08
N VAL A 51 -26.86 25.56 -43.22
CA VAL A 51 -28.32 25.77 -43.35
C VAL A 51 -28.75 27.13 -42.86
N GLU A 52 -28.15 27.64 -41.77
CA GLU A 52 -28.51 28.96 -41.22
C GLU A 52 -27.63 30.10 -41.76
N GLY A 53 -26.57 29.79 -42.50
CA GLY A 53 -25.69 30.82 -43.06
C GLY A 53 -24.84 31.58 -42.06
N ILE A 54 -24.63 30.99 -40.86
CA ILE A 54 -23.79 31.58 -39.81
C ILE A 54 -22.34 31.05 -39.88
N ASN A 55 -21.41 31.78 -39.26
CA ASN A 55 -20.00 31.34 -39.21
C ASN A 55 -19.84 30.02 -38.45
N LEU A 56 -18.82 29.26 -38.85
CA LEU A 56 -18.59 27.93 -38.28
C LEU A 56 -18.27 27.92 -36.77
N PRO A 57 -17.52 28.88 -36.19
CA PRO A 57 -17.31 28.95 -34.74
C PRO A 57 -18.62 29.08 -33.96
N ASP A 58 -19.54 29.98 -34.38
CA ASP A 58 -20.84 30.15 -33.70
C ASP A 58 -21.74 28.93 -33.86
N ALA A 59 -21.68 28.26 -35.02
CA ALA A 59 -22.44 27.03 -35.25
C ALA A 59 -21.92 25.86 -34.41
N LEU A 60 -20.60 25.73 -34.25
CA LEU A 60 -20.00 24.73 -33.35
C LEU A 60 -20.31 25.01 -31.89
N TYR A 61 -20.30 26.28 -31.49
CA TYR A 61 -20.73 26.69 -30.16
C TYR A 61 -22.20 26.33 -29.92
N TRP A 62 -23.12 26.69 -30.85
CA TRP A 62 -24.52 26.30 -30.78
C TRP A 62 -24.70 24.79 -30.65
N ALA A 63 -23.99 23.99 -31.47
CA ALA A 63 -24.08 22.55 -31.42
C ALA A 63 -23.62 21.98 -30.06
N LEU A 64 -22.54 22.55 -29.48
CA LEU A 64 -22.03 22.11 -28.17
C LEU A 64 -23.04 22.44 -27.06
N VAL A 65 -23.57 23.69 -27.04
CA VAL A 65 -24.55 24.15 -26.06
C VAL A 65 -25.84 23.34 -26.15
N THR A 66 -26.25 22.96 -27.38
CA THR A 66 -27.45 22.14 -27.60
C THR A 66 -27.23 20.69 -27.15
N ILE A 67 -26.11 20.06 -27.55
CA ILE A 67 -25.75 18.68 -27.18
C ILE A 67 -25.54 18.54 -25.67
N ALA A 68 -24.91 19.52 -25.04
CA ALA A 68 -24.72 19.57 -23.60
C ALA A 68 -26.01 19.94 -22.81
N THR A 69 -27.12 20.12 -23.51
CA THR A 69 -28.44 20.48 -22.91
C THR A 69 -28.44 21.78 -22.11
N VAL A 70 -27.53 22.73 -22.38
CA VAL A 70 -27.42 24.02 -21.70
C VAL A 70 -28.46 24.98 -22.24
N GLY A 71 -28.54 25.17 -23.59
CA GLY A 71 -29.59 25.90 -24.30
C GLY A 71 -29.70 27.38 -23.89
N TYR A 72 -28.65 28.18 -24.01
CA TYR A 72 -28.70 29.62 -23.68
C TYR A 72 -29.72 30.39 -24.49
N GLY A 73 -30.08 29.94 -25.71
CA GLY A 73 -31.07 30.62 -26.56
C GLY A 73 -30.55 31.84 -27.30
N ASP A 74 -29.27 32.08 -27.22
CA ASP A 74 -28.56 33.19 -27.90
C ASP A 74 -28.38 32.94 -29.41
N ILE A 75 -28.28 31.69 -29.82
CA ILE A 75 -28.29 31.22 -31.20
C ILE A 75 -29.40 30.18 -31.33
N THR A 76 -30.38 30.45 -32.20
CA THR A 76 -31.54 29.53 -32.42
C THR A 76 -31.80 29.37 -33.91
N PRO A 77 -32.34 28.21 -34.35
CA PRO A 77 -32.65 27.96 -35.75
C PRO A 77 -33.80 28.86 -36.21
N GLN A 78 -33.61 29.63 -37.26
CA GLN A 78 -34.58 30.56 -37.85
C GLN A 78 -35.29 29.90 -39.04
N THR A 79 -34.57 29.11 -39.84
CA THR A 79 -35.13 28.48 -41.05
C THR A 79 -35.85 27.15 -40.74
N PRO A 80 -36.83 26.74 -41.57
CA PRO A 80 -37.48 25.45 -41.42
C PRO A 80 -36.48 24.27 -41.48
N LEU A 81 -35.44 24.34 -42.35
CA LEU A 81 -34.41 23.34 -42.45
C LEU A 81 -33.47 23.34 -41.23
N GLY A 82 -33.16 24.53 -40.68
CA GLY A 82 -32.40 24.64 -39.44
C GLY A 82 -33.12 24.02 -38.26
N LYS A 83 -34.45 24.13 -38.16
CA LYS A 83 -35.25 23.44 -37.15
C LYS A 83 -35.18 21.91 -37.29
N ILE A 84 -35.13 21.38 -38.51
CA ILE A 84 -34.98 19.94 -38.75
C ILE A 84 -33.56 19.50 -38.28
N VAL A 85 -32.53 20.25 -38.66
CA VAL A 85 -31.14 20.00 -38.20
C VAL A 85 -31.08 20.02 -36.68
N ALA A 86 -31.73 20.97 -36.03
CA ALA A 86 -31.80 21.05 -34.57
C ALA A 86 -32.46 19.82 -33.94
N CYS A 87 -33.59 19.38 -34.48
CA CYS A 87 -34.24 18.13 -33.99
C CYS A 87 -33.32 16.90 -34.09
N ILE A 88 -32.66 16.74 -35.24
CA ILE A 88 -31.70 15.62 -35.41
C ILE A 88 -30.51 15.77 -34.46
N THR A 89 -29.96 16.98 -34.31
CA THR A 89 -28.84 17.25 -33.40
C THR A 89 -29.19 16.96 -31.95
N ILE A 90 -30.42 17.33 -31.51
CA ILE A 90 -30.89 17.05 -30.14
C ILE A 90 -30.94 15.53 -29.90
N VAL A 91 -31.57 14.76 -30.80
CA VAL A 91 -31.71 13.30 -30.62
C VAL A 91 -30.36 12.63 -30.65
N ALA A 92 -29.54 12.89 -31.67
CA ALA A 92 -28.20 12.29 -31.82
C ALA A 92 -27.25 12.76 -30.71
N GLY A 93 -27.34 14.04 -30.32
CA GLY A 93 -26.54 14.64 -29.29
C GLY A 93 -26.82 14.07 -27.90
N ILE A 94 -28.08 13.90 -27.52
CA ILE A 94 -28.47 13.25 -26.26
C ILE A 94 -27.90 11.84 -26.21
N ALA A 95 -28.04 11.05 -27.29
CA ALA A 95 -27.50 9.69 -27.35
C ALA A 95 -25.97 9.67 -27.19
N ALA A 96 -25.26 10.54 -27.90
CA ALA A 96 -23.80 10.65 -27.84
C ALA A 96 -23.32 11.12 -26.47
N PHE A 97 -23.93 12.15 -25.91
CA PHE A 97 -23.55 12.69 -24.61
C PHE A 97 -23.82 11.73 -23.46
N THR A 98 -25.00 11.10 -23.47
CA THR A 98 -25.38 10.09 -22.46
C THR A 98 -24.43 8.89 -22.50
N SER A 99 -24.03 8.43 -23.70
CA SER A 99 -23.04 7.35 -23.84
C SER A 99 -21.69 7.72 -23.25
N LEU A 100 -21.22 8.96 -23.45
CA LEU A 100 -19.96 9.45 -22.90
C LEU A 100 -20.00 9.52 -21.36
N VAL A 101 -21.09 10.03 -20.81
CA VAL A 101 -21.29 10.11 -19.34
C VAL A 101 -21.36 8.72 -18.73
N SER A 102 -22.09 7.77 -19.38
CA SER A 102 -22.23 6.39 -18.89
C SER A 102 -20.90 5.67 -18.82
N VAL A 103 -20.06 5.77 -19.86
CA VAL A 103 -18.73 5.14 -19.89
C VAL A 103 -17.83 5.73 -18.80
N THR A 104 -17.89 7.05 -18.60
CA THR A 104 -17.10 7.70 -17.54
C THR A 104 -17.55 7.24 -16.14
N ALA A 105 -18.86 7.17 -15.91
CA ALA A 105 -19.42 6.70 -14.66
C ALA A 105 -19.06 5.23 -14.38
N GLU A 106 -19.16 4.36 -15.39
CA GLU A 106 -18.78 2.95 -15.27
C GLU A 106 -17.32 2.79 -14.84
N ARG A 107 -16.40 3.54 -15.45
CA ARG A 107 -14.98 3.53 -15.07
C ARG A 107 -14.72 3.96 -13.64
N LEU A 108 -15.39 5.01 -13.19
CA LEU A 108 -15.29 5.47 -11.81
C LEU A 108 -15.83 4.41 -10.84
N MET A 109 -16.94 3.77 -11.18
CA MET A 109 -17.53 2.69 -10.38
C MET A 109 -16.63 1.47 -10.33
N GLU A 110 -16.08 1.01 -11.46
CA GLU A 110 -15.11 -0.10 -11.50
C GLU A 110 -13.85 0.21 -10.67
N ALA A 111 -13.29 1.41 -10.79
CA ALA A 111 -12.12 1.80 -10.01
C ALA A 111 -12.41 1.80 -8.50
N ALA A 112 -13.58 2.31 -8.10
CA ALA A 112 -14.03 2.29 -6.72
C ALA A 112 -14.26 0.87 -6.21
N GLN A 113 -14.85 -0.01 -7.04
CA GLN A 113 -15.09 -1.40 -6.69
C GLN A 113 -13.77 -2.17 -6.55
N ARG A 114 -12.84 -2.08 -7.49
CA ARG A 114 -11.50 -2.69 -7.39
C ARG A 114 -10.78 -2.26 -6.12
N ARG A 115 -10.92 -0.99 -5.74
CA ARG A 115 -10.36 -0.50 -4.48
C ARG A 115 -11.03 -1.13 -3.26
N ARG A 116 -12.35 -1.24 -3.25
CA ARG A 116 -13.12 -1.90 -2.17
C ARG A 116 -12.79 -3.39 -2.04
N GLU A 117 -12.49 -4.06 -3.15
CA GLU A 117 -12.13 -5.47 -3.19
C GLU A 117 -10.62 -5.72 -2.92
N GLY A 118 -9.81 -4.68 -2.76
CA GLY A 118 -8.37 -4.81 -2.58
C GLY A 118 -7.61 -5.21 -3.85
N LEU A 119 -8.24 -5.12 -5.02
CA LEU A 119 -7.65 -5.43 -6.33
C LEU A 119 -6.87 -4.23 -6.88
N ILE A 120 -5.99 -3.66 -6.07
CA ILE A 120 -5.21 -2.48 -6.40
C ILE A 120 -3.72 -2.79 -6.48
N VAL A 121 -2.96 -1.83 -6.99
CA VAL A 121 -1.50 -1.84 -7.01
C VAL A 121 -1.01 -0.72 -6.09
N TYR A 122 -0.25 -1.08 -5.07
CA TYR A 122 0.49 -0.13 -4.26
C TYR A 122 1.76 0.30 -4.99
N LYS A 123 2.14 1.59 -4.92
CA LYS A 123 3.30 2.12 -5.67
C LYS A 123 4.33 2.83 -4.77
N GLY A 124 4.26 2.64 -3.46
CA GLY A 124 5.23 3.23 -2.53
C GLY A 124 6.51 2.41 -2.40
N GLU A 125 7.44 2.92 -1.60
CA GLU A 125 8.72 2.27 -1.27
C GLU A 125 9.05 2.48 0.21
N GLY A 126 9.91 1.60 0.77
CA GLY A 126 10.32 1.66 2.17
C GLY A 126 9.22 1.29 3.19
N HIS A 127 8.11 0.74 2.73
CA HIS A 127 6.97 0.33 3.55
C HIS A 127 7.21 -1.04 4.20
N VAL A 128 6.33 -1.40 5.13
CA VAL A 128 6.24 -2.73 5.73
C VAL A 128 5.16 -3.53 5.03
N VAL A 129 5.44 -4.78 4.68
CA VAL A 129 4.44 -5.70 4.11
C VAL A 129 4.09 -6.77 5.14
N ILE A 130 2.80 -6.97 5.40
CA ILE A 130 2.30 -8.08 6.21
C ILE A 130 1.57 -9.05 5.29
N ILE A 131 2.08 -10.25 5.19
CA ILE A 131 1.62 -11.29 4.27
C ILE A 131 0.94 -12.41 5.05
N GLY A 132 -0.33 -12.61 4.79
CA GLY A 132 -1.25 -13.44 5.55
C GLY A 132 -2.10 -12.61 6.51
N TRP A 133 -3.27 -13.16 6.88
CA TRP A 133 -4.16 -12.57 7.87
C TRP A 133 -4.67 -13.64 8.82
N ASN A 134 -4.09 -13.66 10.01
CA ASN A 134 -4.42 -14.54 11.12
C ASN A 134 -4.26 -13.77 12.46
N PRO A 135 -4.60 -14.32 13.60
CA PRO A 135 -4.49 -13.61 14.89
C PRO A 135 -3.08 -13.06 15.18
N ALA A 136 -2.01 -13.74 14.74
CA ALA A 136 -0.64 -13.28 14.96
C ALA A 136 -0.32 -12.04 14.10
N THR A 137 -0.68 -12.08 12.81
CA THR A 137 -0.48 -10.92 11.91
C THR A 137 -1.39 -9.75 12.24
N GLU A 138 -2.62 -10.00 12.72
CA GLU A 138 -3.53 -8.95 13.18
C GLU A 138 -2.95 -8.22 14.41
N SER A 139 -2.41 -8.98 15.38
CA SER A 139 -1.72 -8.40 16.54
C SER A 139 -0.49 -7.60 16.13
N ALA A 140 0.34 -8.15 15.22
CA ALA A 140 1.52 -7.45 14.70
C ALA A 140 1.15 -6.17 13.94
N TYR A 141 0.06 -6.21 13.15
CA TYR A 141 -0.47 -5.03 12.46
C TYR A 141 -0.89 -3.93 13.44
N ASN A 142 -1.64 -4.29 14.48
CA ASN A 142 -2.10 -3.32 15.48
C ASN A 142 -0.93 -2.69 16.25
N GLU A 143 0.09 -3.47 16.60
CA GLU A 143 1.31 -2.99 17.22
C GLU A 143 2.08 -2.01 16.32
N LEU A 144 2.36 -2.40 15.09
CA LEU A 144 3.13 -1.55 14.14
C LEU A 144 2.38 -0.26 13.81
N ARG A 145 1.07 -0.31 13.70
CA ARG A 145 0.23 0.86 13.46
C ARG A 145 0.25 1.82 14.64
N SER A 146 0.13 1.31 15.86
CA SER A 146 0.11 2.13 17.08
C SER A 146 1.46 2.81 17.36
N LEU A 147 2.56 2.15 17.01
CA LEU A 147 3.90 2.69 17.16
C LEU A 147 4.27 3.74 16.09
N ASN A 148 3.48 3.83 15.02
CA ASN A 148 3.75 4.72 13.87
C ASN A 148 5.18 4.57 13.29
N VAL A 149 5.76 3.37 13.39
CA VAL A 149 7.14 3.08 12.97
C VAL A 149 7.26 2.99 11.46
N ALA A 150 6.20 2.51 10.80
CA ALA A 150 6.17 2.35 9.36
C ALA A 150 5.50 3.55 8.70
N LYS A 151 6.12 4.12 7.66
CA LYS A 151 5.50 5.16 6.84
C LYS A 151 4.19 4.69 6.21
N HIS A 152 4.12 3.40 5.90
CA HIS A 152 2.93 2.76 5.34
C HIS A 152 3.00 1.25 5.57
N ILE A 153 1.84 0.61 5.76
CA ILE A 153 1.70 -0.83 5.91
C ILE A 153 0.88 -1.38 4.73
N VAL A 154 1.41 -2.38 4.05
CA VAL A 154 0.70 -3.07 2.99
C VAL A 154 0.31 -4.46 3.48
N LEU A 155 -0.99 -4.74 3.51
CA LEU A 155 -1.52 -6.05 3.86
C LEU A 155 -1.70 -6.88 2.59
N VAL A 156 -1.22 -8.12 2.58
CA VAL A 156 -1.36 -9.05 1.45
C VAL A 156 -2.02 -10.33 1.93
N HIS A 157 -3.24 -10.61 1.50
CA HIS A 157 -3.99 -11.81 1.87
C HIS A 157 -5.15 -12.09 0.91
N GLU A 158 -5.65 -13.33 0.90
CA GLU A 158 -6.84 -13.73 0.13
C GLU A 158 -8.12 -13.40 0.87
N ARG A 159 -8.14 -13.64 2.18
CA ARG A 159 -9.31 -13.51 3.07
C ARG A 159 -8.91 -12.68 4.29
N GLY A 160 -9.63 -11.61 4.52
CA GLY A 160 -9.36 -10.68 5.62
C GLY A 160 -9.95 -9.31 5.32
N PRO A 161 -9.77 -8.34 6.22
CA PRO A 161 -10.32 -7.00 6.05
C PRO A 161 -9.64 -6.24 4.91
N VAL A 162 -10.41 -5.47 4.18
CA VAL A 162 -9.87 -4.52 3.20
C VAL A 162 -9.78 -3.17 3.88
N ILE A 163 -8.56 -2.74 4.16
CA ILE A 163 -8.24 -1.48 4.83
C ILE A 163 -7.52 -0.59 3.84
N HIS A 164 -8.06 0.62 3.63
CA HIS A 164 -7.45 1.66 2.82
C HIS A 164 -7.58 2.99 3.54
N ASP A 165 -6.57 3.34 4.29
CA ASP A 165 -6.44 4.64 4.95
C ASP A 165 -5.07 5.28 4.61
N GLU A 166 -4.71 6.35 5.33
CA GLU A 166 -3.45 7.07 5.09
C GLU A 166 -2.21 6.21 5.37
N MET A 167 -2.31 5.23 6.27
CA MET A 167 -1.19 4.39 6.70
C MET A 167 -1.27 2.96 6.19
N THR A 168 -2.41 2.52 5.65
CA THR A 168 -2.64 1.11 5.34
C THR A 168 -3.28 0.92 3.97
N THR A 169 -2.78 -0.05 3.24
CA THR A 169 -3.35 -0.47 1.95
C THR A 169 -3.43 -1.99 1.90
N THR A 170 -4.61 -2.52 1.58
CA THR A 170 -4.78 -3.96 1.36
C THR A 170 -4.65 -4.30 -0.12
N VAL A 171 -3.82 -5.27 -0.43
CA VAL A 171 -3.69 -5.93 -1.73
C VAL A 171 -4.22 -7.36 -1.60
N ARG A 172 -5.40 -7.60 -2.14
CA ARG A 172 -6.03 -8.92 -2.09
C ARG A 172 -5.49 -9.83 -3.19
N GLY A 173 -5.13 -11.05 -2.84
CA GLY A 173 -4.68 -12.09 -3.76
C GLY A 173 -3.91 -13.20 -3.05
N ASP A 174 -3.60 -14.26 -3.79
CA ASP A 174 -2.78 -15.38 -3.33
C ASP A 174 -1.35 -14.89 -3.05
N PRO A 175 -0.87 -14.94 -1.80
CA PRO A 175 0.45 -14.44 -1.43
C PRO A 175 1.61 -15.30 -1.96
N THR A 176 1.35 -16.49 -2.45
CA THR A 176 2.37 -17.34 -3.09
C THR A 176 2.66 -16.93 -4.53
N ARG A 177 1.81 -16.07 -5.13
CA ARG A 177 1.95 -15.60 -6.50
C ARG A 177 2.81 -14.34 -6.58
N THR A 178 3.82 -14.37 -7.41
CA THR A 178 4.71 -13.21 -7.68
C THR A 178 3.93 -11.97 -8.13
N GLU A 179 2.87 -12.15 -8.92
CA GLU A 179 2.02 -11.04 -9.36
C GLU A 179 1.38 -10.29 -8.17
N THR A 180 0.88 -11.02 -7.17
CA THR A 180 0.29 -10.44 -5.96
C THR A 180 1.35 -9.67 -5.17
N LEU A 181 2.54 -10.24 -5.00
CA LEU A 181 3.65 -9.61 -4.30
C LEU A 181 4.13 -8.34 -5.03
N LEU A 182 4.19 -8.35 -6.35
CA LEU A 182 4.53 -7.16 -7.14
C LEU A 182 3.45 -6.07 -7.06
N ARG A 183 2.16 -6.44 -7.00
CA ARG A 183 1.09 -5.46 -6.74
C ARG A 183 1.21 -4.79 -5.38
N ALA A 184 1.82 -5.47 -4.40
CA ALA A 184 2.13 -4.93 -3.09
C ALA A 184 3.48 -4.18 -3.04
N SER A 185 4.19 -4.04 -4.16
CA SER A 185 5.55 -3.47 -4.28
C SER A 185 6.55 -4.09 -3.29
N VAL A 186 6.50 -5.40 -3.11
CA VAL A 186 7.41 -6.15 -2.22
C VAL A 186 8.87 -5.95 -2.61
N ASP A 187 9.16 -5.77 -3.89
CA ASP A 187 10.47 -5.43 -4.46
C ASP A 187 11.08 -4.15 -3.88
N LYS A 188 10.24 -3.27 -3.30
CA LYS A 188 10.63 -1.97 -2.70
C LYS A 188 10.34 -1.88 -1.20
N ALA A 189 9.83 -2.93 -0.59
CA ALA A 189 9.55 -2.96 0.83
C ALA A 189 10.84 -2.97 1.66
N SER A 190 10.83 -2.36 2.84
CA SER A 190 11.95 -2.42 3.79
C SER A 190 11.91 -3.67 4.65
N MET A 191 10.72 -4.09 5.04
CA MET A 191 10.49 -5.22 5.95
C MET A 191 9.25 -6.01 5.52
N ALA A 192 9.24 -7.31 5.81
CA ALA A 192 8.08 -8.17 5.59
C ALA A 192 7.83 -9.08 6.80
N ILE A 193 6.56 -9.25 7.15
CA ILE A 193 6.08 -10.30 8.05
C ILE A 193 5.34 -11.31 7.18
N VAL A 194 5.70 -12.59 7.27
CA VAL A 194 5.08 -13.68 6.51
C VAL A 194 4.51 -14.70 7.49
N ALA A 195 3.20 -14.81 7.56
CA ALA A 195 2.53 -15.76 8.43
C ALA A 195 1.24 -16.26 7.78
N LEU A 196 1.30 -17.44 7.20
CA LEU A 196 0.18 -18.10 6.52
C LEU A 196 -0.33 -19.30 7.34
N ASP A 197 -1.52 -19.79 6.97
CA ASP A 197 -2.14 -20.95 7.63
C ASP A 197 -1.46 -22.31 7.24
N ASP A 198 -0.35 -22.26 6.51
CA ASP A 198 0.40 -23.41 6.04
C ASP A 198 1.88 -23.07 5.94
N ASP A 199 2.75 -23.90 6.57
CA ASP A 199 4.19 -23.66 6.62
C ASP A 199 4.88 -23.83 5.26
N ALA A 200 4.36 -24.69 4.38
CA ALA A 200 4.89 -24.85 3.03
C ALA A 200 4.61 -23.59 2.19
N LYS A 201 3.40 -23.03 2.31
CA LYS A 201 3.07 -21.74 1.69
C LYS A 201 3.88 -20.61 2.29
N THR A 202 4.10 -20.60 3.60
CA THR A 202 4.95 -19.62 4.27
C THR A 202 6.37 -19.67 3.71
N ALA A 203 6.98 -20.85 3.64
CA ALA A 203 8.33 -21.03 3.08
C ALA A 203 8.41 -20.60 1.61
N LEU A 204 7.43 -20.99 0.78
CA LEU A 204 7.36 -20.58 -0.63
C LEU A 204 7.23 -19.06 -0.78
N THR A 205 6.41 -18.44 0.06
CA THR A 205 6.22 -16.98 0.05
C THR A 205 7.48 -16.25 0.50
N VAL A 206 8.15 -16.72 1.55
CA VAL A 206 9.46 -16.20 1.99
C VAL A 206 10.48 -16.26 0.87
N LEU A 207 10.58 -17.40 0.17
CA LEU A 207 11.47 -17.58 -0.97
C LEU A 207 11.14 -16.58 -2.09
N ALA A 208 9.87 -16.38 -2.41
CA ALA A 208 9.43 -15.44 -3.43
C ALA A 208 9.73 -13.98 -3.03
N VAL A 209 9.48 -13.60 -1.77
CA VAL A 209 9.82 -12.28 -1.23
C VAL A 209 11.33 -12.03 -1.31
N LYS A 210 12.16 -13.01 -0.89
CA LYS A 210 13.61 -12.89 -0.91
C LYS A 210 14.18 -12.82 -2.33
N ALA A 211 13.56 -13.53 -3.27
CA ALA A 211 13.91 -13.45 -4.69
C ALA A 211 13.60 -12.09 -5.31
N LEU A 212 12.46 -11.48 -4.95
CA LEU A 212 12.05 -10.15 -5.42
C LEU A 212 12.85 -9.03 -4.73
N ASN A 213 13.17 -9.19 -3.46
CA ASN A 213 13.85 -8.19 -2.65
C ASN A 213 14.85 -8.83 -1.67
N PRO A 214 16.08 -9.08 -2.11
CA PRO A 214 17.12 -9.69 -1.25
C PRO A 214 17.48 -8.85 -0.01
N ARG A 215 17.17 -7.55 -0.02
CA ARG A 215 17.49 -6.62 1.08
C ARG A 215 16.39 -6.53 2.12
N ALA A 216 15.18 -6.96 1.82
CA ALA A 216 14.07 -6.93 2.78
C ALA A 216 14.40 -7.78 4.01
N ARG A 217 14.17 -7.21 5.20
CA ARG A 217 14.20 -7.98 6.45
C ARG A 217 12.90 -8.75 6.59
N ILE A 218 12.99 -10.07 6.67
CA ILE A 218 11.83 -10.97 6.69
C ILE A 218 11.71 -11.63 8.05
N VAL A 219 10.57 -11.44 8.71
CA VAL A 219 10.16 -12.20 9.89
C VAL A 219 9.05 -13.15 9.48
N ALA A 220 9.16 -14.44 9.81
CA ALA A 220 8.17 -15.43 9.44
C ALA A 220 7.62 -16.17 10.66
N GLU A 221 6.37 -16.61 10.57
CA GLU A 221 5.76 -17.54 11.50
C GLU A 221 5.95 -18.97 11.02
N ALA A 222 6.31 -19.87 11.91
CA ALA A 222 6.18 -21.31 11.74
C ALA A 222 5.04 -21.83 12.63
N LEU A 223 4.14 -22.62 12.07
CA LEU A 223 3.07 -23.26 12.84
C LEU A 223 3.64 -24.45 13.66
N TYR A 224 4.65 -25.13 13.11
CA TYR A 224 5.31 -26.28 13.72
C TYR A 224 6.80 -25.98 13.94
N PRO A 225 7.34 -26.29 15.15
CA PRO A 225 8.75 -26.03 15.47
C PRO A 225 9.76 -26.70 14.52
N GLU A 226 9.42 -27.88 13.99
CA GLU A 226 10.25 -28.62 13.03
C GLU A 226 10.42 -27.92 11.69
N HIS A 227 9.54 -26.97 11.34
CA HIS A 227 9.60 -26.22 10.10
C HIS A 227 10.39 -24.90 10.21
N VAL A 228 10.83 -24.52 11.42
CA VAL A 228 11.61 -23.28 11.64
C VAL A 228 12.86 -23.24 10.76
N ASP A 229 13.65 -24.31 10.75
CA ASP A 229 14.87 -24.38 9.95
C ASP A 229 14.60 -24.35 8.45
N LEU A 230 13.48 -24.92 8.00
CA LEU A 230 13.07 -24.90 6.60
C LEU A 230 12.75 -23.47 6.15
N ILE A 231 11.93 -22.76 6.93
CA ILE A 231 11.52 -21.38 6.62
C ILE A 231 12.72 -20.43 6.72
N HIS A 232 13.62 -20.66 7.67
CA HIS A 232 14.88 -19.91 7.76
C HIS A 232 15.76 -20.12 6.50
N LYS A 233 15.91 -21.38 6.05
CA LYS A 233 16.63 -21.70 4.81
C LYS A 233 15.97 -21.12 3.56
N ALA A 234 14.65 -20.90 3.56
CA ALA A 234 13.96 -20.21 2.49
C ALA A 234 14.30 -18.70 2.42
N GLY A 235 15.00 -18.16 3.43
CA GLY A 235 15.51 -16.79 3.44
C GLY A 235 14.87 -15.86 4.47
N ALA A 236 14.10 -16.37 5.43
CA ALA A 236 13.63 -15.55 6.54
C ALA A 236 14.80 -15.21 7.48
N ASP A 237 14.89 -13.97 7.93
CA ASP A 237 15.93 -13.52 8.86
C ASP A 237 15.62 -13.98 10.30
N ILE A 238 14.33 -14.03 10.65
CA ILE A 238 13.84 -14.51 11.95
C ILE A 238 12.62 -15.39 11.69
N VAL A 239 12.56 -16.54 12.36
CA VAL A 239 11.38 -17.42 12.33
C VAL A 239 10.92 -17.72 13.75
N LEU A 240 9.63 -17.51 14.01
CA LEU A 240 9.02 -17.72 15.32
C LEU A 240 7.96 -18.82 15.24
N ALA A 241 8.10 -19.87 16.07
CA ALA A 241 7.08 -20.91 16.26
C ALA A 241 6.05 -20.41 17.33
N THR A 242 5.15 -19.53 16.90
CA THR A 242 4.26 -18.76 17.81
C THR A 242 3.34 -19.67 18.65
N ARG A 243 2.78 -20.73 18.05
CA ARG A 243 1.93 -21.69 18.76
C ARG A 243 2.69 -22.41 19.88
N SER A 244 3.92 -22.83 19.63
CA SER A 244 4.77 -23.49 20.62
C SER A 244 5.23 -22.51 21.71
N LEU A 245 5.54 -21.27 21.31
CA LEU A 245 5.86 -20.20 22.26
C LEU A 245 4.68 -19.89 23.17
N GLY A 246 3.48 -19.74 22.62
CA GLY A 246 2.25 -19.53 23.38
C GLY A 246 1.97 -20.66 24.35
N GLY A 247 2.12 -21.92 23.93
CA GLY A 247 1.96 -23.08 24.81
C GLY A 247 2.94 -23.09 25.98
N ARG A 248 4.21 -22.72 25.76
CA ARG A 248 5.20 -22.59 26.84
C ARG A 248 4.84 -21.45 27.79
N LEU A 249 4.34 -20.33 27.27
CA LEU A 249 3.92 -19.20 28.08
C LEU A 249 2.71 -19.55 28.94
N LEU A 250 1.75 -20.34 28.40
CA LEU A 250 0.60 -20.84 29.20
C LEU A 250 1.08 -21.75 30.35
N ALA A 251 2.05 -22.64 30.09
CA ALA A 251 2.62 -23.48 31.14
C ALA A 251 3.38 -22.63 32.19
N ALA A 252 4.15 -21.65 31.74
CA ALA A 252 4.81 -20.70 32.63
C ALA A 252 3.81 -19.90 33.48
N ALA A 253 2.69 -19.48 32.92
CA ALA A 253 1.64 -18.74 33.64
C ALA A 253 1.01 -19.58 34.77
N LEU A 254 0.95 -20.91 34.62
CA LEU A 254 0.47 -21.79 35.66
C LEU A 254 1.46 -21.90 36.82
N LEU A 255 2.76 -21.92 36.55
CA LEU A 255 3.81 -22.12 37.55
C LEU A 255 4.33 -20.82 38.15
N GLU A 256 4.55 -19.81 37.27
CA GLU A 256 5.17 -18.51 37.57
C GLU A 256 4.33 -17.38 36.93
N PRO A 257 3.14 -17.07 37.44
CA PRO A 257 2.21 -16.14 36.79
C PRO A 257 2.81 -14.73 36.60
N GLY A 258 3.63 -14.26 37.52
CA GLY A 258 4.29 -12.94 37.42
C GLY A 258 5.27 -12.86 36.26
N ALA A 259 5.99 -13.96 35.97
CA ALA A 259 6.91 -14.03 34.83
C ALA A 259 6.15 -14.01 33.50
N ALA A 260 5.05 -14.76 33.39
CA ALA A 260 4.22 -14.79 32.19
C ALA A 260 3.58 -13.41 31.91
N MET A 261 3.02 -12.77 32.93
CA MET A 261 2.45 -11.41 32.83
C MET A 261 3.50 -10.38 32.41
N PHE A 262 4.73 -10.51 32.92
CA PHE A 262 5.83 -9.62 32.53
C PHE A 262 6.23 -9.78 31.07
N VAL A 263 6.32 -11.03 30.59
CA VAL A 263 6.66 -11.30 29.19
C VAL A 263 5.56 -10.79 28.25
N GLU A 264 4.30 -10.97 28.59
CA GLU A 264 3.16 -10.45 27.85
C GLU A 264 3.19 -8.92 27.77
N ASP A 265 3.38 -8.24 28.91
CA ASP A 265 3.47 -6.77 28.97
C ASP A 265 4.66 -6.25 28.13
N ALA A 266 5.85 -6.81 28.34
CA ALA A 266 7.07 -6.36 27.68
C ALA A 266 7.14 -6.71 26.18
N ALA A 267 6.37 -7.70 25.72
CA ALA A 267 6.26 -8.04 24.31
C ALA A 267 5.46 -6.99 23.52
N SER A 268 4.54 -6.27 24.18
CA SER A 268 3.79 -5.18 23.55
C SER A 268 4.56 -3.86 23.66
N ALA A 269 5.23 -3.48 22.59
CA ALA A 269 5.92 -2.19 22.52
C ALA A 269 4.95 -0.99 22.46
N ALA A 270 3.70 -1.21 22.00
CA ALA A 270 2.69 -0.18 21.86
C ALA A 270 1.88 0.04 23.15
N TYR A 271 1.56 -1.03 23.90
CA TYR A 271 0.61 -0.99 25.00
C TYR A 271 1.22 -1.40 26.35
N GLY A 272 2.37 -2.11 26.35
CA GLY A 272 3.05 -2.54 27.56
C GLY A 272 3.56 -1.38 28.42
N LYS A 273 3.68 -1.60 29.73
CA LYS A 273 4.31 -0.67 30.68
C LYS A 273 5.83 -0.73 30.58
N ALA A 274 6.37 -1.90 30.26
CA ALA A 274 7.76 -2.12 29.94
C ALA A 274 7.93 -2.45 28.45
N LYS A 275 9.13 -2.26 27.93
CA LYS A 275 9.49 -2.66 26.56
C LYS A 275 10.89 -3.25 26.49
N PHE A 276 11.09 -4.20 25.58
CA PHE A 276 12.42 -4.67 25.24
C PHE A 276 13.08 -3.70 24.24
N LYS A 277 14.36 -3.44 24.43
CA LYS A 277 15.18 -2.62 23.52
C LYS A 277 16.55 -3.27 23.35
N GLU A 278 17.11 -3.15 22.16
CA GLU A 278 18.52 -3.50 21.91
C GLU A 278 19.37 -2.22 21.88
N ILE A 279 20.46 -2.23 22.65
CA ILE A 279 21.45 -1.15 22.69
C ILE A 279 22.72 -1.65 22.00
N PRO A 280 23.26 -0.92 20.99
CA PRO A 280 24.49 -1.32 20.33
C PRO A 280 25.66 -1.46 21.29
N GLY A 281 26.37 -2.59 21.25
CA GLY A 281 27.53 -2.90 22.08
C GLY A 281 28.68 -1.93 21.91
N LYS A 282 28.76 -1.25 20.76
CA LYS A 282 29.78 -0.22 20.48
C LYS A 282 29.94 0.80 21.58
N ARG A 283 28.86 1.16 22.31
CA ARG A 283 28.90 2.10 23.44
C ARG A 283 29.68 1.58 24.65
N PHE A 284 29.82 0.26 24.76
CA PHE A 284 30.39 -0.45 25.90
C PHE A 284 31.51 -1.40 25.48
N ALA A 285 32.00 -1.29 24.25
CA ALA A 285 33.03 -2.19 23.72
C ALA A 285 34.30 -2.20 24.59
N GLY A 286 34.78 -3.41 24.89
CA GLY A 286 35.93 -3.62 25.77
C GLY A 286 35.62 -3.56 27.26
N LYS A 287 34.41 -3.17 27.68
CA LYS A 287 33.99 -3.13 29.09
C LYS A 287 33.36 -4.44 29.53
N PRO A 288 33.49 -4.83 30.80
CA PRO A 288 32.74 -5.93 31.39
C PRO A 288 31.24 -5.63 31.42
N PHE A 289 30.42 -6.66 31.29
CA PHE A 289 28.95 -6.54 31.31
C PHE A 289 28.45 -5.91 32.61
N GLY A 290 29.03 -6.22 33.76
CA GLY A 290 28.68 -5.61 35.07
C GLY A 290 28.87 -4.10 35.10
N GLU A 291 29.89 -3.54 34.42
CA GLU A 291 30.06 -2.10 34.30
C GLU A 291 28.97 -1.46 33.41
N ALA A 292 28.69 -2.09 32.28
CA ALA A 292 27.61 -1.67 31.37
C ALA A 292 26.26 -1.75 32.07
N MET A 293 26.00 -2.80 32.83
CA MET A 293 24.78 -2.99 33.62
C MET A 293 24.57 -1.84 34.61
N ARG A 294 25.60 -1.46 35.36
CA ARG A 294 25.51 -0.37 36.33
C ARG A 294 25.18 0.96 35.64
N LEU A 295 25.88 1.29 34.56
CA LEU A 295 25.66 2.51 33.80
C LEU A 295 24.27 2.60 33.14
N LEU A 296 23.75 1.46 32.71
CA LEU A 296 22.42 1.39 32.11
C LEU A 296 21.33 1.46 33.17
N ARG A 297 21.52 0.86 34.36
CA ARG A 297 20.57 0.96 35.48
C ARG A 297 20.40 2.38 36.00
N GLU A 298 21.49 3.14 36.04
CA GLU A 298 21.45 4.58 36.40
C GLU A 298 20.53 5.39 35.46
N LYS A 299 20.28 4.86 34.26
CA LYS A 299 19.39 5.45 33.25
C LYS A 299 18.01 4.78 33.19
N GLY A 300 17.61 3.98 34.16
CA GLY A 300 16.34 3.29 34.20
C GLY A 300 16.26 2.03 33.31
N CYS A 301 17.38 1.58 32.70
CA CYS A 301 17.41 0.46 31.80
C CYS A 301 18.01 -0.78 32.47
N THR A 302 17.30 -1.89 32.52
CA THR A 302 17.78 -3.14 33.10
C THR A 302 18.27 -4.10 32.02
N PRO A 303 19.62 -4.31 31.88
CA PRO A 303 20.16 -5.31 30.97
C PRO A 303 19.80 -6.71 31.45
N ILE A 304 19.36 -7.56 30.50
CA ILE A 304 18.94 -8.94 30.77
C ILE A 304 19.68 -9.97 29.92
N ALA A 305 20.22 -9.57 28.75
CA ALA A 305 20.94 -10.48 27.86
C ALA A 305 21.93 -9.71 26.97
N VAL A 306 22.86 -10.43 26.36
CA VAL A 306 23.73 -9.96 25.28
C VAL A 306 23.48 -10.81 24.05
N ARG A 307 23.20 -10.18 22.91
CA ARG A 307 23.13 -10.85 21.61
C ARG A 307 24.46 -10.69 20.90
N ARG A 308 25.08 -11.80 20.55
CA ARG A 308 26.36 -11.90 19.81
C ARG A 308 26.15 -12.65 18.51
N GLY A 309 26.07 -11.92 17.41
CA GLY A 309 25.64 -12.49 16.14
C GLY A 309 24.20 -13.03 16.23
N THR A 310 24.04 -14.35 15.99
CA THR A 310 22.77 -15.08 16.14
C THR A 310 22.56 -15.70 17.53
N ALA A 311 23.59 -15.72 18.38
CA ALA A 311 23.50 -16.30 19.72
C ALA A 311 23.01 -15.28 20.74
N LEU A 312 22.06 -15.71 21.59
CA LEU A 312 21.62 -14.95 22.76
C LEU A 312 22.28 -15.54 24.01
N ILE A 313 22.87 -14.67 24.84
CA ILE A 313 23.47 -15.00 26.14
C ILE A 313 22.57 -14.38 27.21
N PRO A 314 21.60 -15.12 27.75
CA PRO A 314 20.74 -14.59 28.82
C PRO A 314 21.51 -14.54 30.13
N ASN A 315 21.20 -13.54 30.96
CA ASN A 315 21.82 -13.32 32.26
C ASN A 315 23.36 -13.50 32.24
N PRO A 316 24.08 -12.69 31.43
CA PRO A 316 25.54 -12.85 31.26
C PRO A 316 26.26 -12.62 32.58
N PRO A 317 27.40 -13.30 32.84
CA PRO A 317 28.20 -13.01 34.01
C PRO A 317 28.80 -11.60 33.91
N ASP A 318 29.00 -10.94 35.06
CA ASP A 318 29.54 -9.57 35.13
C ASP A 318 30.88 -9.43 34.41
N SER A 319 31.67 -10.51 34.32
CA SER A 319 32.99 -10.54 33.68
C SER A 319 32.93 -10.66 32.15
N LEU A 320 31.74 -10.86 31.55
CA LEU A 320 31.64 -10.98 30.10
C LEU A 320 32.07 -9.67 29.44
N ILE A 321 33.09 -9.72 28.58
CA ILE A 321 33.52 -8.56 27.81
C ILE A 321 32.60 -8.32 26.64
N ILE A 322 32.07 -7.09 26.54
CA ILE A 322 31.19 -6.65 25.46
C ILE A 322 32.02 -6.35 24.22
N LEU A 323 31.64 -6.91 23.09
CA LEU A 323 32.25 -6.65 21.78
C LEU A 323 31.52 -5.51 21.06
N GLU A 324 32.22 -4.85 20.13
CA GLU A 324 31.60 -3.78 19.33
C GLU A 324 30.40 -4.28 18.51
N SER A 325 30.44 -5.53 18.06
CA SER A 325 29.36 -6.18 17.29
C SER A 325 28.19 -6.70 18.13
N ASP A 326 28.31 -6.69 19.47
CA ASP A 326 27.25 -7.18 20.35
C ASP A 326 26.07 -6.20 20.39
N ALA A 327 24.92 -6.70 20.82
CA ALA A 327 23.78 -5.89 21.22
C ALA A 327 23.34 -6.27 22.64
N ILE A 328 23.15 -5.30 23.52
CA ILE A 328 22.68 -5.52 24.88
C ILE A 328 21.16 -5.43 24.87
N VAL A 329 20.50 -6.50 25.25
CA VAL A 329 19.04 -6.54 25.42
C VAL A 329 18.70 -5.99 26.79
N VAL A 330 17.87 -4.94 26.83
CA VAL A 330 17.44 -4.28 28.05
C VAL A 330 15.94 -4.28 28.16
N VAL A 331 15.44 -4.24 29.40
CA VAL A 331 14.07 -3.85 29.73
C VAL A 331 14.08 -2.40 30.19
N THR A 332 13.18 -1.59 29.66
CA THR A 332 13.04 -0.17 30.03
C THR A 332 11.57 0.17 30.23
N PRO A 333 11.21 1.08 31.16
CA PRO A 333 9.88 1.66 31.20
C PRO A 333 9.51 2.30 29.85
N ARG A 334 8.24 2.29 29.50
CA ARG A 334 7.76 2.83 28.21
C ARG A 334 8.01 4.33 28.09
N GLU A 335 7.86 5.07 29.17
CA GLU A 335 7.91 6.55 29.20
C GLU A 335 9.32 7.12 29.16
N GLU A 336 10.35 6.30 29.33
CA GLU A 336 11.74 6.77 29.33
C GLU A 336 12.46 6.44 28.00
N GLU A 337 12.73 7.47 27.21
CA GLU A 337 13.59 7.38 26.02
C GLU A 337 15.10 7.38 26.33
N THR A 338 15.48 7.26 27.59
CA THR A 338 16.80 7.60 28.13
C THR A 338 17.90 6.55 27.94
N CYS A 339 17.63 5.39 27.36
CA CYS A 339 18.68 4.47 26.96
C CYS A 339 19.10 4.75 25.53
#